data_3cc34bff8a467c51ff52282701d2458a
#
_entry.id   3cc34bff8a467c51ff52282701d2458a
#
_cell.length_a   1.000
_cell.length_b   1.000
_cell.length_c   1.000
_cell.angle_alpha   90.00
_cell.angle_beta   90.00
_cell.angle_gamma   90.00
#
_symmetry.space_group_name_H-M   'P 1'
#
loop_
_entity.id
_entity.type
_entity.pdbx_description
1 polymer ?
#
loop_
_entity_poly.entity_id
_entity_poly.type
_entity_poly.pdbx_seq_one_letter_code
_entity_poly.pdbx_strand_id
1 'polypeptide(L)'
;MKLIMNWVLAATLLCGAGVFTACSSDDDNSDKTNNISEKIIGKWMVDELDGQKCPTNYKAVITFLSATKAYGSLSDINSDSWNNHASADVVIDGNKVTLTAYENEHIKHVTVTEINTITDKDMTLKSDWKAYLDGKEMINEVYDNERYIRISDDYENDIIGTWEGKVTSSEDEHTDGELHRWEYKANGTYVYYSKENDEWKASNDVMADYFVDGILLCTRWKKTIDSNELREWWEIESIKDGVMKWKALRMREDGTTYTATFEMTKVQ
;
A
#
# COMPACT_ATOMS: atom_id res chain seq x y z
N MET A 1 -21.35 15.80 0.79
CA MET A 1 -21.36 14.39 0.40
C MET A 1 -20.03 14.13 -0.24
N LYS A 2 -19.05 13.63 0.54
CA LYS A 2 -17.72 13.30 0.04
C LYS A 2 -17.82 11.90 -0.56
N LEU A 3 -17.72 11.78 -1.86
CA LEU A 3 -17.57 10.48 -2.53
C LEU A 3 -16.21 9.92 -2.15
N ILE A 4 -16.26 8.82 -1.49
CA ILE A 4 -15.10 8.07 -1.04
C ILE A 4 -14.77 7.10 -2.14
N MET A 5 -13.58 7.26 -2.66
CA MET A 5 -13.13 6.33 -3.66
C MET A 5 -11.63 6.32 -3.79
N ASN A 6 -10.99 5.26 -3.44
CA ASN A 6 -9.67 4.98 -3.97
C ASN A 6 -9.43 3.49 -4.07
N TRP A 7 -9.58 2.96 -5.28
CA TRP A 7 -9.07 1.66 -5.66
C TRP A 7 -7.68 1.72 -6.26
N VAL A 8 -7.26 2.88 -6.63
CA VAL A 8 -5.87 3.20 -6.96
C VAL A 8 -5.68 4.63 -6.54
N LEU A 9 -4.63 4.89 -5.84
CA LEU A 9 -4.25 6.17 -5.28
C LEU A 9 -4.52 7.34 -6.21
N ALA A 10 -5.34 8.27 -5.76
CA ALA A 10 -5.31 9.62 -6.28
C ALA A 10 -4.09 10.34 -5.70
N ALA A 11 -2.96 10.18 -6.29
CA ALA A 11 -1.85 11.10 -6.10
C ALA A 11 -2.04 12.27 -7.04
N THR A 12 -2.90 13.23 -6.65
CA THR A 12 -2.85 14.56 -7.29
C THR A 12 -1.58 15.24 -6.79
N LEU A 13 -0.52 15.14 -7.55
CA LEU A 13 0.61 16.04 -7.45
C LEU A 13 1.00 16.54 -8.84
N LEU A 14 0.85 17.83 -8.94
CA LEU A 14 1.23 18.78 -9.97
C LEU A 14 2.55 18.48 -10.67
N CYS A 15 2.53 18.78 -11.96
CA CYS A 15 3.59 19.38 -12.75
C CYS A 15 4.44 18.50 -13.64
N GLY A 16 4.41 18.90 -14.87
CA GLY A 16 5.56 18.88 -15.75
C GLY A 16 5.39 18.13 -17.04
N ALA A 17 4.91 18.84 -18.03
CA ALA A 17 4.94 18.41 -19.42
C ALA A 17 6.37 18.10 -19.89
N GLY A 18 6.59 16.87 -20.27
CA GLY A 18 7.78 16.45 -21.00
C GLY A 18 7.37 15.51 -22.12
N VAL A 19 7.35 16.01 -23.34
CA VAL A 19 7.05 15.28 -24.57
C VAL A 19 8.25 14.41 -24.92
N PHE A 20 8.08 13.10 -24.99
CA PHE A 20 9.00 12.24 -25.76
C PHE A 20 8.25 11.27 -26.64
N THR A 21 8.60 11.29 -27.89
CA THR A 21 8.08 10.57 -29.02
C THR A 21 8.34 9.07 -28.95
N ALA A 22 7.33 8.30 -29.30
CA ALA A 22 7.39 6.86 -29.48
C ALA A 22 8.22 6.47 -30.72
N CYS A 23 8.96 5.36 -30.58
CA CYS A 23 9.37 4.55 -31.73
C CYS A 23 8.78 3.15 -31.55
N SER A 24 7.98 2.79 -32.54
CA SER A 24 7.40 1.46 -32.72
C SER A 24 8.46 0.48 -33.28
N SER A 25 8.47 -0.75 -32.78
CA SER A 25 8.92 -1.91 -33.57
C SER A 25 8.03 -3.11 -33.22
N ASP A 26 7.39 -3.62 -34.28
CA ASP A 26 6.60 -4.86 -34.28
C ASP A 26 7.47 -6.08 -34.05
N ASP A 27 6.85 -7.09 -33.50
CA ASP A 27 6.91 -8.53 -33.66
C ASP A 27 7.16 -9.34 -32.37
N ASP A 28 6.34 -10.39 -32.24
CA ASP A 28 6.28 -11.51 -31.29
C ASP A 28 5.28 -11.34 -30.10
N ASN A 29 4.00 -11.32 -30.47
CA ASN A 29 2.92 -11.17 -29.47
C ASN A 29 2.31 -12.50 -28.97
N SER A 30 2.66 -13.65 -29.54
CA SER A 30 2.00 -14.92 -29.19
C SER A 30 2.60 -15.66 -27.98
N ASP A 31 3.90 -15.49 -27.71
CA ASP A 31 4.56 -16.10 -26.55
C ASP A 31 4.40 -15.29 -25.26
N LYS A 32 4.10 -13.99 -25.37
CA LYS A 32 3.93 -13.11 -24.20
C LYS A 32 2.58 -13.29 -23.50
N THR A 33 1.55 -13.67 -24.22
CA THR A 33 0.17 -13.77 -23.72
C THR A 33 -0.05 -14.95 -22.78
N ASN A 34 0.57 -16.10 -23.04
CA ASN A 34 0.44 -17.28 -22.19
C ASN A 34 1.16 -17.14 -20.82
N ASN A 35 2.00 -16.13 -20.67
CA ASN A 35 2.83 -15.97 -19.48
C ASN A 35 2.24 -14.98 -18.45
N ILE A 36 1.36 -14.06 -18.88
CA ILE A 36 0.80 -13.05 -17.96
C ILE A 36 -0.20 -13.68 -17.00
N SER A 37 -1.11 -14.54 -17.48
CA SER A 37 -2.13 -15.17 -16.63
C SER A 37 -1.57 -16.05 -15.52
N GLU A 38 -0.37 -16.60 -15.72
CA GLU A 38 0.33 -17.37 -14.68
C GLU A 38 1.18 -16.45 -13.79
N LYS A 39 1.93 -15.56 -14.41
CA LYS A 39 2.87 -14.67 -13.69
C LYS A 39 2.20 -13.63 -12.83
N ILE A 40 0.97 -13.21 -13.15
CA ILE A 40 0.27 -12.19 -12.38
C ILE A 40 -0.21 -12.72 -11.02
N ILE A 41 -0.39 -14.03 -10.87
CA ILE A 41 -0.87 -14.64 -9.63
C ILE A 41 0.06 -14.32 -8.46
N GLY A 42 -0.49 -13.85 -7.34
CA GLY A 42 0.22 -13.50 -6.12
C GLY A 42 -0.04 -12.09 -5.66
N LYS A 43 0.74 -11.63 -4.68
CA LYS A 43 0.64 -10.29 -4.08
C LYS A 43 1.58 -9.31 -4.77
N TRP A 44 1.08 -8.12 -5.04
CA TRP A 44 1.81 -7.03 -5.66
C TRP A 44 1.57 -5.73 -4.92
N MET A 45 2.62 -4.98 -4.67
CA MET A 45 2.53 -3.65 -4.03
C MET A 45 3.05 -2.58 -4.97
N VAL A 46 2.32 -1.47 -5.08
CA VAL A 46 2.79 -0.32 -5.85
C VAL A 46 4.10 0.22 -5.28
N ASP A 47 5.08 0.44 -6.14
CA ASP A 47 6.41 0.95 -5.78
C ASP A 47 6.70 2.32 -6.40
N GLU A 48 6.27 2.50 -7.66
CA GLU A 48 6.43 3.76 -8.38
C GLU A 48 5.14 4.15 -9.10
N LEU A 49 4.85 5.45 -9.10
CA LEU A 49 3.79 6.09 -9.87
C LEU A 49 4.43 7.19 -10.72
N ASP A 50 4.13 7.20 -12.02
CA ASP A 50 4.73 8.13 -13.00
C ASP A 50 6.27 8.19 -12.94
N GLY A 51 6.90 7.03 -12.65
CA GLY A 51 8.35 6.89 -12.55
C GLY A 51 8.97 7.44 -11.26
N GLN A 52 8.16 7.83 -10.29
CA GLN A 52 8.62 8.29 -8.99
C GLN A 52 8.26 7.29 -7.89
N LYS A 53 9.14 7.15 -6.89
CA LYS A 53 8.87 6.29 -5.75
C LYS A 53 7.60 6.73 -5.01
N CYS A 54 6.72 5.78 -4.80
CA CYS A 54 5.47 5.98 -4.09
C CYS A 54 5.73 6.12 -2.58
N PRO A 55 5.34 7.23 -1.92
CA PRO A 55 5.41 7.33 -0.47
C PRO A 55 4.62 6.20 0.21
N THR A 56 5.09 5.73 1.36
CA THR A 56 4.54 4.51 1.97
C THR A 56 3.07 4.64 2.37
N ASN A 57 2.63 5.83 2.75
CA ASN A 57 1.22 6.09 3.07
C ASN A 57 0.27 6.07 1.86
N TYR A 58 0.83 5.99 0.66
CA TYR A 58 0.09 5.84 -0.60
C TYR A 58 0.24 4.45 -1.22
N LYS A 59 0.95 3.52 -0.58
CA LYS A 59 1.10 2.16 -1.08
C LYS A 59 -0.17 1.35 -0.85
N ALA A 60 -0.47 0.50 -1.82
CA ALA A 60 -1.57 -0.45 -1.77
C ALA A 60 -1.06 -1.83 -2.22
N VAL A 61 -1.67 -2.87 -1.67
CA VAL A 61 -1.40 -4.26 -2.06
C VAL A 61 -2.59 -4.79 -2.84
N ILE A 62 -2.33 -5.37 -3.99
CA ILE A 62 -3.29 -6.13 -4.77
C ILE A 62 -2.88 -7.61 -4.83
N THR A 63 -3.81 -8.49 -4.56
CA THR A 63 -3.60 -9.93 -4.61
C THR A 63 -4.42 -10.55 -5.72
N PHE A 64 -3.75 -11.11 -6.72
CA PHE A 64 -4.38 -11.94 -7.73
C PHE A 64 -4.48 -13.38 -7.23
N LEU A 65 -5.69 -13.81 -6.89
CA LEU A 65 -5.97 -15.19 -6.44
C LEU A 65 -5.95 -16.19 -7.58
N SER A 66 -6.34 -15.72 -8.76
CA SER A 66 -6.40 -16.49 -10.00
C SER A 66 -6.40 -15.54 -11.20
N ALA A 67 -6.41 -16.09 -12.41
CA ALA A 67 -6.57 -15.32 -13.65
C ALA A 67 -7.97 -14.65 -13.78
N THR A 68 -8.90 -14.91 -12.85
CA THR A 68 -10.28 -14.38 -12.90
C THR A 68 -10.70 -13.63 -11.64
N LYS A 69 -9.89 -13.63 -10.60
CA LYS A 69 -10.21 -12.99 -9.31
C LYS A 69 -9.01 -12.35 -8.66
N ALA A 70 -9.23 -11.13 -8.19
CA ALA A 70 -8.27 -10.39 -7.37
C ALA A 70 -9.00 -9.74 -6.18
N TYR A 71 -8.24 -9.32 -5.19
CA TYR A 71 -8.71 -8.39 -4.16
C TYR A 71 -7.61 -7.39 -3.82
N GLY A 72 -8.00 -6.22 -3.31
CA GLY A 72 -7.08 -5.20 -2.83
C GLY A 72 -7.36 -4.87 -1.38
N SER A 73 -6.31 -4.64 -0.61
CA SER A 73 -6.40 -4.06 0.73
C SER A 73 -6.25 -2.56 0.62
N LEU A 74 -7.26 -1.84 1.05
CA LEU A 74 -7.30 -0.38 1.01
C LEU A 74 -7.21 0.20 2.42
N SER A 75 -6.33 1.16 2.59
CA SER A 75 -6.24 1.95 3.81
C SER A 75 -5.75 3.36 3.49
N ASP A 76 -6.42 4.02 2.56
CA ASP A 76 -6.12 5.40 2.23
C ASP A 76 -6.40 6.32 3.43
N ILE A 77 -5.48 7.26 3.67
CA ILE A 77 -5.60 8.28 4.73
C ILE A 77 -6.85 9.15 4.58
N ASN A 78 -7.34 9.30 3.35
CA ASN A 78 -8.49 10.15 3.04
C ASN A 78 -9.81 9.38 2.93
N SER A 79 -9.82 8.07 3.11
CA SER A 79 -11.00 7.23 2.99
C SER A 79 -11.52 6.77 4.35
N ASP A 80 -12.82 6.50 4.47
CA ASP A 80 -13.38 5.85 5.65
C ASP A 80 -13.06 4.33 5.66
N SER A 81 -12.42 3.84 4.60
CA SER A 81 -12.05 2.44 4.46
C SER A 81 -10.88 2.08 5.38
N TRP A 82 -11.01 0.93 6.03
CA TRP A 82 -9.94 0.37 6.84
C TRP A 82 -9.92 -1.14 6.68
N ASN A 83 -8.79 -1.69 6.20
CA ASN A 83 -8.60 -3.12 5.97
C ASN A 83 -9.74 -3.75 5.14
N ASN A 84 -10.27 -3.00 4.20
CA ASN A 84 -11.34 -3.47 3.34
C ASN A 84 -10.75 -4.29 2.19
N HIS A 85 -11.08 -5.57 2.18
CA HIS A 85 -10.75 -6.45 1.07
C HIS A 85 -11.83 -6.35 0.01
N ALA A 86 -11.63 -5.44 -0.93
CA ALA A 86 -12.55 -5.33 -2.04
C ALA A 86 -12.20 -6.34 -3.13
N SER A 87 -13.16 -7.16 -3.51
CA SER A 87 -13.03 -8.20 -4.53
C SER A 87 -13.26 -7.63 -5.92
N ALA A 88 -12.42 -8.04 -6.87
CA ALA A 88 -12.54 -7.70 -8.28
C ALA A 88 -12.60 -8.94 -9.17
N ASP A 89 -13.45 -8.88 -10.19
CA ASP A 89 -13.39 -9.79 -11.33
C ASP A 89 -12.23 -9.39 -12.23
N VAL A 90 -11.50 -10.38 -12.72
CA VAL A 90 -10.34 -10.19 -13.60
C VAL A 90 -10.63 -10.79 -14.97
N VAL A 91 -10.32 -10.03 -16.01
CA VAL A 91 -10.32 -10.51 -17.40
C VAL A 91 -8.96 -10.20 -18.01
N ILE A 92 -8.29 -11.20 -18.54
CA ILE A 92 -6.96 -11.05 -19.19
C ILE A 92 -7.15 -11.29 -20.68
N ASP A 93 -6.78 -10.30 -21.49
CA ASP A 93 -6.78 -10.35 -22.95
C ASP A 93 -5.43 -9.82 -23.47
N GLY A 94 -4.58 -10.75 -23.87
CA GLY A 94 -3.22 -10.44 -24.27
C GLY A 94 -2.42 -9.84 -23.11
N ASN A 95 -1.94 -8.60 -23.29
CA ASN A 95 -1.25 -7.85 -22.24
C ASN A 95 -2.18 -6.92 -21.45
N LYS A 96 -3.48 -6.94 -21.73
CA LYS A 96 -4.47 -6.14 -21.00
C LYS A 96 -5.14 -6.96 -19.91
N VAL A 97 -5.19 -6.38 -18.72
CA VAL A 97 -5.87 -6.91 -17.55
C VAL A 97 -6.96 -5.94 -17.16
N THR A 98 -8.21 -6.39 -17.18
CA THR A 98 -9.35 -5.60 -16.74
C THR A 98 -9.79 -6.08 -15.37
N LEU A 99 -9.80 -5.17 -14.40
CA LEU A 99 -10.32 -5.38 -13.06
C LEU A 99 -11.69 -4.70 -12.96
N THR A 100 -12.69 -5.44 -12.49
CA THR A 100 -14.02 -4.88 -12.24
C THR A 100 -14.43 -5.17 -10.80
N ALA A 101 -14.70 -4.12 -10.05
CA ALA A 101 -15.15 -4.21 -8.67
C ALA A 101 -16.44 -3.41 -8.47
N TYR A 102 -17.21 -3.82 -7.47
CA TYR A 102 -18.43 -3.15 -7.07
C TYR A 102 -18.33 -2.78 -5.59
N GLU A 103 -18.47 -1.50 -5.29
CA GLU A 103 -18.59 -1.04 -3.91
C GLU A 103 -20.01 -1.34 -3.37
N ASN A 104 -21.00 -1.17 -4.22
CA ASN A 104 -22.41 -1.52 -3.99
C ASN A 104 -23.12 -1.68 -5.35
N GLU A 105 -24.45 -1.83 -5.35
CA GLU A 105 -25.25 -1.99 -6.57
C GLU A 105 -25.22 -0.78 -7.52
N HIS A 106 -24.85 0.41 -7.02
CA HIS A 106 -24.82 1.67 -7.77
C HIS A 106 -23.41 2.07 -8.23
N ILE A 107 -22.38 1.67 -7.47
CA ILE A 107 -21.00 2.13 -7.69
C ILE A 107 -20.15 0.97 -8.21
N LYS A 108 -19.64 1.17 -9.42
CA LYS A 108 -18.77 0.23 -10.13
C LYS A 108 -17.43 0.89 -10.45
N HIS A 109 -16.36 0.14 -10.25
CA HIS A 109 -14.99 0.49 -10.62
C HIS A 109 -14.48 -0.40 -11.72
N VAL A 110 -13.84 0.18 -12.70
CA VAL A 110 -13.16 -0.54 -13.78
C VAL A 110 -11.76 0.01 -13.92
N THR A 111 -10.77 -0.88 -13.80
CA THR A 111 -9.38 -0.55 -14.10
C THR A 111 -8.95 -1.38 -15.30
N VAL A 112 -8.52 -0.73 -16.36
CA VAL A 112 -7.90 -1.40 -17.50
C VAL A 112 -6.41 -1.16 -17.43
N THR A 113 -5.66 -2.23 -17.21
CA THR A 113 -4.21 -2.19 -17.07
C THR A 113 -3.56 -2.80 -18.31
N GLU A 114 -2.63 -2.10 -18.92
CA GLU A 114 -1.77 -2.63 -19.97
C GLU A 114 -0.40 -2.96 -19.38
N ILE A 115 -0.08 -4.25 -19.31
CA ILE A 115 1.20 -4.73 -18.74
C ILE A 115 2.27 -4.61 -19.81
N ASN A 116 3.27 -3.77 -19.54
CA ASN A 116 4.45 -3.59 -20.40
C ASN A 116 5.47 -4.70 -20.18
N THR A 117 5.77 -4.99 -18.89
CA THR A 117 6.67 -6.08 -18.50
C THR A 117 6.13 -6.76 -17.24
N ILE A 118 6.36 -8.07 -17.12
CA ILE A 118 6.11 -8.82 -15.90
C ILE A 118 7.21 -9.86 -15.69
N THR A 119 7.83 -9.81 -14.52
CA THR A 119 8.87 -10.73 -14.08
C THR A 119 8.44 -11.45 -12.80
N ASP A 120 9.31 -12.27 -12.22
CA ASP A 120 9.06 -12.89 -10.92
C ASP A 120 9.19 -11.90 -9.75
N LYS A 121 9.71 -10.68 -10.00
CA LYS A 121 10.00 -9.68 -8.97
C LYS A 121 9.17 -8.41 -9.11
N ASP A 122 8.90 -7.99 -10.32
CA ASP A 122 8.22 -6.72 -10.61
C ASP A 122 7.40 -6.78 -11.89
N MET A 123 6.49 -5.84 -12.03
CA MET A 123 5.78 -5.53 -13.27
C MET A 123 5.72 -4.03 -13.49
N THR A 124 5.79 -3.63 -14.76
CA THR A 124 5.54 -2.26 -15.19
C THR A 124 4.30 -2.23 -16.05
N LEU A 125 3.52 -1.18 -15.88
CA LEU A 125 2.21 -1.10 -16.50
C LEU A 125 1.74 0.34 -16.68
N LYS A 126 0.70 0.48 -17.48
CA LYS A 126 -0.14 1.67 -17.59
C LYS A 126 -1.56 1.28 -17.19
N SER A 127 -2.26 2.13 -16.45
CA SER A 127 -3.66 1.89 -16.09
C SER A 127 -4.57 3.07 -16.41
N ASP A 128 -5.81 2.72 -16.78
CA ASP A 128 -6.95 3.61 -16.97
C ASP A 128 -8.02 3.19 -15.96
N TRP A 129 -8.21 4.02 -14.93
CA TRP A 129 -9.18 3.75 -13.87
C TRP A 129 -10.43 4.62 -14.02
N LYS A 130 -11.58 3.99 -13.93
CA LYS A 130 -12.89 4.65 -14.05
C LYS A 130 -13.82 4.25 -12.93
N ALA A 131 -14.56 5.24 -12.43
CA ALA A 131 -15.65 5.02 -11.51
C ALA A 131 -17.00 5.42 -12.14
N TYR A 132 -18.00 4.60 -11.92
CA TYR A 132 -19.36 4.79 -12.44
C TYR A 132 -20.36 4.81 -11.27
N LEU A 133 -21.32 5.74 -11.34
CA LEU A 133 -22.50 5.78 -10.48
C LEU A 133 -23.73 5.57 -11.39
N ASP A 134 -24.52 4.53 -11.12
CA ASP A 134 -25.70 4.14 -11.91
C ASP A 134 -25.38 4.05 -13.44
N GLY A 135 -24.20 3.52 -13.76
CA GLY A 135 -23.73 3.39 -15.14
C GLY A 135 -23.18 4.65 -15.79
N LYS A 136 -23.24 5.80 -15.12
CA LYS A 136 -22.67 7.07 -15.61
C LYS A 136 -21.24 7.20 -15.09
N GLU A 137 -20.29 7.45 -16.02
CA GLU A 137 -18.90 7.75 -15.68
C GLU A 137 -18.79 9.03 -14.84
N MET A 138 -18.15 8.92 -13.69
CA MET A 138 -17.95 10.03 -12.73
C MET A 138 -16.50 10.45 -12.65
N ILE A 139 -15.59 9.50 -12.79
CA ILE A 139 -14.14 9.67 -12.68
C ILE A 139 -13.49 8.88 -13.80
N ASN A 140 -12.43 9.46 -14.38
CA ASN A 140 -11.54 8.80 -15.32
C ASN A 140 -10.13 9.32 -15.06
N GLU A 141 -9.23 8.44 -14.62
CA GLU A 141 -7.83 8.75 -14.31
C GLU A 141 -6.91 7.78 -15.03
N VAL A 142 -5.84 8.31 -15.62
CA VAL A 142 -4.85 7.53 -16.37
C VAL A 142 -3.50 7.67 -15.69
N TYR A 143 -2.84 6.54 -15.46
CA TYR A 143 -1.49 6.44 -14.91
C TYR A 143 -0.60 5.81 -15.96
N ASP A 144 0.38 6.54 -16.47
CA ASP A 144 1.14 6.13 -17.65
C ASP A 144 2.36 5.26 -17.34
N ASN A 145 2.90 5.33 -16.14
CA ASN A 145 4.14 4.62 -15.80
C ASN A 145 4.13 4.18 -14.34
N GLU A 146 3.52 3.04 -14.11
CA GLU A 146 3.44 2.43 -12.79
C GLU A 146 4.38 1.23 -12.70
N ARG A 147 5.00 1.06 -11.54
CA ARG A 147 5.77 -0.12 -11.21
C ARG A 147 5.23 -0.76 -9.94
N TYR A 148 5.01 -2.07 -10.00
CA TYR A 148 4.64 -2.90 -8.87
C TYR A 148 5.75 -3.88 -8.56
N ILE A 149 6.01 -4.12 -7.28
CA ILE A 149 6.90 -5.17 -6.81
C ILE A 149 6.10 -6.36 -6.33
N ARG A 150 6.61 -7.56 -6.58
CA ARG A 150 6.03 -8.79 -6.04
C ARG A 150 6.36 -8.91 -4.56
N ILE A 151 5.35 -9.23 -3.76
CA ILE A 151 5.51 -9.52 -2.34
C ILE A 151 5.50 -11.03 -2.17
N SER A 152 6.60 -11.58 -1.65
CA SER A 152 6.75 -13.01 -1.32
C SER A 152 6.59 -13.27 0.18
N ASP A 153 6.93 -12.28 1.01
CA ASP A 153 6.88 -12.39 2.45
C ASP A 153 5.53 -11.92 2.99
N ASP A 154 5.07 -12.56 4.06
CA ASP A 154 3.84 -12.20 4.75
C ASP A 154 4.08 -12.22 6.27
N TYR A 155 4.06 -11.05 6.87
CA TYR A 155 4.39 -10.85 8.28
C TYR A 155 3.16 -10.71 9.18
N GLU A 156 1.94 -11.01 8.70
CA GLU A 156 0.71 -10.88 9.47
C GLU A 156 0.78 -11.57 10.85
N ASN A 157 1.34 -12.77 10.89
CA ASN A 157 1.48 -13.54 12.12
C ASN A 157 2.78 -13.28 12.86
N ASP A 158 3.86 -12.96 12.16
CA ASP A 158 5.19 -12.79 12.75
C ASP A 158 5.30 -11.51 13.57
N ILE A 159 4.52 -10.47 13.20
CA ILE A 159 4.50 -9.19 13.93
C ILE A 159 3.90 -9.32 15.34
N ILE A 160 3.06 -10.34 15.59
CA ILE A 160 2.37 -10.50 16.87
C ILE A 160 3.37 -10.63 18.03
N GLY A 161 3.19 -9.77 19.03
CA GLY A 161 4.03 -9.72 20.23
C GLY A 161 4.44 -8.31 20.60
N THR A 162 5.37 -8.20 21.54
CA THR A 162 5.89 -6.93 22.03
C THR A 162 7.27 -6.66 21.46
N TRP A 163 7.44 -5.45 20.91
CA TRP A 163 8.66 -5.02 20.23
C TRP A 163 9.15 -3.71 20.82
N GLU A 164 10.45 -3.63 21.07
CA GLU A 164 11.13 -2.40 21.50
C GLU A 164 12.17 -1.99 20.47
N GLY A 165 12.20 -0.72 20.15
CA GLY A 165 13.18 -0.22 19.20
C GLY A 165 13.20 1.29 19.10
N LYS A 166 14.02 1.76 18.18
CA LYS A 166 14.21 3.19 17.92
C LYS A 166 14.40 3.47 16.46
N VAL A 167 14.23 4.72 16.08
CA VAL A 167 14.63 5.24 14.77
C VAL A 167 16.13 5.03 14.59
N THR A 168 16.52 4.34 13.52
CA THR A 168 17.93 4.07 13.20
C THR A 168 18.44 4.93 12.06
N SER A 169 17.56 5.42 11.19
CA SER A 169 17.87 6.38 10.14
C SER A 169 16.64 7.23 9.90
N SER A 170 16.79 8.53 10.05
CA SER A 170 15.82 9.52 9.66
C SER A 170 16.55 10.78 9.24
N GLU A 171 16.15 11.35 8.13
CA GLU A 171 16.57 12.68 7.69
C GLU A 171 15.68 13.76 8.32
N ASP A 172 14.75 13.35 9.17
CA ASP A 172 13.78 14.20 9.84
C ASP A 172 14.09 14.38 11.33
N GLU A 173 13.34 15.30 11.95
CA GLU A 173 13.51 15.82 13.30
C GLU A 173 13.34 14.80 14.44
N HIS A 174 12.86 13.60 14.15
CA HIS A 174 12.57 12.56 15.15
C HIS A 174 13.70 11.55 15.41
N THR A 175 14.95 11.95 15.18
CA THR A 175 16.12 11.16 15.60
C THR A 175 16.47 11.45 17.06
N ASP A 176 15.53 11.34 17.95
CA ASP A 176 15.73 11.60 19.37
C ASP A 176 16.49 10.49 20.11
N GLY A 177 16.62 9.31 19.47
CA GLY A 177 17.22 8.13 20.10
C GLY A 177 16.35 7.51 21.18
N GLU A 178 15.10 7.99 21.35
CA GLU A 178 14.15 7.43 22.30
C GLU A 178 13.79 6.00 21.94
N LEU A 179 13.57 5.20 22.95
CA LEU A 179 13.04 3.87 22.79
C LEU A 179 11.52 3.93 22.75
N HIS A 180 10.97 3.23 21.80
CA HIS A 180 9.54 3.05 21.64
C HIS A 180 9.19 1.58 21.85
N ARG A 181 7.97 1.30 22.28
CA ARG A 181 7.47 -0.07 22.42
C ARG A 181 6.07 -0.18 21.82
N TRP A 182 5.85 -1.23 21.04
CA TRP A 182 4.54 -1.61 20.51
C TRP A 182 4.22 -3.04 20.90
N GLU A 183 2.99 -3.30 21.31
CA GLU A 183 2.44 -4.64 21.52
C GLU A 183 1.35 -4.88 20.47
N TYR A 184 1.65 -5.71 19.47
CA TYR A 184 0.70 -6.11 18.44
C TYR A 184 -0.02 -7.38 18.86
N LYS A 185 -1.38 -7.35 18.87
CA LYS A 185 -2.22 -8.46 19.35
C LYS A 185 -2.87 -9.19 18.19
N ALA A 186 -3.08 -10.49 18.35
CA ALA A 186 -3.69 -11.33 17.32
C ALA A 186 -5.12 -10.93 16.89
N ASN A 187 -5.78 -10.06 17.66
CA ASN A 187 -7.11 -9.54 17.33
C ASN A 187 -7.08 -8.26 16.46
N GLY A 188 -5.92 -7.86 15.94
CA GLY A 188 -5.77 -6.67 15.09
C GLY A 188 -5.72 -5.35 15.87
N THR A 189 -5.56 -5.39 17.20
CA THR A 189 -5.33 -4.19 18.01
C THR A 189 -3.87 -4.10 18.45
N TYR A 190 -3.40 -2.88 18.75
CA TYR A 190 -2.07 -2.69 19.33
C TYR A 190 -2.10 -1.74 20.51
N VAL A 191 -1.02 -1.75 21.29
CA VAL A 191 -0.76 -0.78 22.34
C VAL A 191 0.59 -0.14 22.08
N TYR A 192 0.64 1.18 22.08
CA TYR A 192 1.89 1.93 22.08
C TYR A 192 2.28 2.29 23.50
N TYR A 193 3.57 2.22 23.80
CA TYR A 193 4.13 2.62 25.07
C TYR A 193 5.23 3.65 24.84
N SER A 194 5.21 4.71 25.63
CA SER A 194 6.32 5.66 25.79
C SER A 194 7.09 5.36 27.06
N LYS A 195 8.38 5.69 27.09
CA LYS A 195 9.22 5.53 28.27
C LYS A 195 9.29 6.85 29.03
N GLU A 196 8.77 6.87 30.26
CA GLU A 196 8.82 8.04 31.15
C GLU A 196 9.48 7.67 32.46
N ASN A 197 10.53 8.40 32.86
CA ASN A 197 11.29 8.12 34.10
C ASN A 197 11.73 6.66 34.22
N ASP A 198 12.20 6.08 33.13
CA ASP A 198 12.58 4.65 33.01
C ASP A 198 11.45 3.63 33.13
N GLU A 199 10.19 4.07 33.21
CA GLU A 199 9.01 3.19 33.24
C GLU A 199 8.26 3.25 31.92
N TRP A 200 7.77 2.09 31.45
CA TRP A 200 6.90 2.00 30.27
C TRP A 200 5.47 2.36 30.63
N LYS A 201 4.92 3.36 29.95
CA LYS A 201 3.52 3.78 30.09
C LYS A 201 2.77 3.52 28.80
N ALA A 202 1.70 2.76 28.92
CA ALA A 202 0.78 2.53 27.80
C ALA A 202 0.08 3.84 27.41
N SER A 203 -0.10 4.06 26.12
CA SER A 203 -0.98 5.10 25.61
C SER A 203 -2.42 4.83 26.05
N ASN A 204 -3.17 5.90 26.29
CA ASN A 204 -4.60 5.82 26.65
C ASN A 204 -5.49 6.03 25.41
N ASP A 205 -5.05 5.58 24.25
CA ASP A 205 -5.81 5.73 23.02
C ASP A 205 -7.15 4.97 23.13
N VAL A 206 -8.24 5.63 22.73
CA VAL A 206 -9.58 5.02 22.75
C VAL A 206 -9.78 4.02 21.60
N MET A 207 -8.89 4.06 20.61
CA MET A 207 -8.82 3.15 19.49
C MET A 207 -7.36 3.02 19.05
N ALA A 208 -6.89 1.82 18.84
CA ALA A 208 -5.58 1.53 18.23
C ALA A 208 -5.65 0.18 17.52
N ASP A 209 -5.78 0.21 16.20
CA ASP A 209 -5.93 -0.96 15.35
C ASP A 209 -4.78 -1.03 14.35
N TYR A 210 -4.46 -2.24 13.93
CA TYR A 210 -3.50 -2.49 12.86
C TYR A 210 -3.93 -3.65 11.97
N PHE A 211 -3.35 -3.70 10.79
CA PHE A 211 -3.30 -4.91 9.95
C PHE A 211 -1.97 -4.94 9.18
N VAL A 212 -1.61 -6.12 8.72
CA VAL A 212 -0.49 -6.34 7.81
C VAL A 212 -1.04 -7.02 6.56
N ASP A 213 -0.66 -6.54 5.39
CA ASP A 213 -0.89 -7.23 4.12
C ASP A 213 0.45 -7.46 3.41
N GLY A 214 0.94 -8.69 3.50
CA GLY A 214 2.28 -9.04 3.07
C GLY A 214 3.35 -8.34 3.91
N ILE A 215 4.00 -7.33 3.34
CA ILE A 215 5.02 -6.53 4.03
C ILE A 215 4.52 -5.14 4.46
N LEU A 216 3.29 -4.76 4.09
CA LEU A 216 2.74 -3.45 4.41
C LEU A 216 1.99 -3.49 5.74
N LEU A 217 2.56 -2.84 6.76
CA LEU A 217 1.95 -2.60 8.05
C LEU A 217 1.17 -1.29 8.00
N CYS A 218 -0.10 -1.34 8.36
CA CYS A 218 -0.97 -0.18 8.49
C CYS A 218 -1.45 -0.08 9.93
N THR A 219 -1.34 1.10 10.53
CA THR A 219 -1.81 1.40 11.87
C THR A 219 -2.76 2.58 11.85
N ARG A 220 -3.77 2.59 12.72
CA ARG A 220 -4.60 3.74 13.00
C ARG A 220 -4.88 3.87 14.49
N TRP A 221 -5.05 5.11 14.95
CA TRP A 221 -5.37 5.36 16.36
C TRP A 221 -6.17 6.64 16.55
N LYS A 222 -6.85 6.72 17.68
CA LYS A 222 -7.53 7.90 18.21
C LYS A 222 -7.17 8.09 19.67
N LYS A 223 -6.72 9.29 20.02
CA LYS A 223 -6.37 9.64 21.42
C LYS A 223 -7.61 9.79 22.29
N THR A 224 -8.66 10.40 21.77
CA THR A 224 -9.95 10.60 22.45
C THR A 224 -11.08 10.34 21.46
N ILE A 225 -12.32 10.20 21.95
CA ILE A 225 -13.50 9.96 21.12
C ILE A 225 -13.72 11.09 20.10
N ASP A 226 -13.38 12.32 20.48
CA ASP A 226 -13.57 13.52 19.66
C ASP A 226 -12.33 13.89 18.84
N SER A 227 -11.18 13.18 19.01
CA SER A 227 -9.99 13.46 18.20
C SER A 227 -10.13 12.91 16.80
N ASN A 228 -9.40 13.49 15.86
CA ASN A 228 -9.27 12.93 14.53
C ASN A 228 -8.57 11.56 14.59
N GLU A 229 -8.96 10.66 13.70
CA GLU A 229 -8.22 9.43 13.45
C GLU A 229 -6.90 9.77 12.78
N LEU A 230 -5.82 9.18 13.28
CA LEU A 230 -4.50 9.23 12.70
C LEU A 230 -4.17 7.86 12.11
N ARG A 231 -3.42 7.84 11.02
CA ARG A 231 -2.98 6.62 10.33
C ARG A 231 -1.51 6.71 9.98
N GLU A 232 -0.86 5.57 9.96
CA GLU A 232 0.54 5.44 9.59
C GLU A 232 0.80 4.12 8.89
N TRP A 233 1.71 4.16 7.92
CA TRP A 233 2.09 3.01 7.11
C TRP A 233 3.60 2.79 7.18
N TRP A 234 3.99 1.50 7.26
CA TRP A 234 5.37 1.06 7.26
C TRP A 234 5.54 -0.14 6.35
N GLU A 235 6.69 -0.26 5.71
CA GLU A 235 7.12 -1.48 5.02
C GLU A 235 7.99 -2.30 5.98
N ILE A 236 7.58 -3.51 6.29
CA ILE A 236 8.40 -4.46 7.06
C ILE A 236 9.45 -5.02 6.12
N GLU A 237 10.71 -4.70 6.33
CA GLU A 237 11.82 -5.21 5.52
C GLU A 237 12.18 -6.65 5.93
N SER A 238 12.07 -6.96 7.21
CA SER A 238 12.32 -8.31 7.73
C SER A 238 11.81 -8.47 9.16
N ILE A 239 11.37 -9.69 9.49
CA ILE A 239 11.22 -10.17 10.87
C ILE A 239 12.02 -11.46 10.96
N LYS A 240 13.16 -11.43 11.66
CA LYS A 240 14.06 -12.56 11.75
C LYS A 240 14.84 -12.55 13.06
N ASP A 241 14.97 -13.73 13.69
CA ASP A 241 15.77 -13.95 14.92
C ASP A 241 15.40 -12.98 16.07
N GLY A 242 14.11 -12.61 16.17
CA GLY A 242 13.61 -11.66 17.16
C GLY A 242 13.94 -10.19 16.87
N VAL A 243 14.41 -9.88 15.67
CA VAL A 243 14.64 -8.51 15.20
C VAL A 243 13.66 -8.20 14.07
N MET A 244 13.01 -7.05 14.16
CA MET A 244 12.14 -6.51 13.11
C MET A 244 12.71 -5.20 12.60
N LYS A 245 12.75 -5.05 11.27
CA LYS A 245 13.15 -3.81 10.59
C LYS A 245 12.01 -3.31 9.74
N TRP A 246 11.71 -2.05 9.87
CA TRP A 246 10.73 -1.36 9.02
C TRP A 246 11.31 -0.08 8.47
N LYS A 247 10.75 0.32 7.35
CA LYS A 247 11.01 1.62 6.74
C LYS A 247 9.74 2.26 6.25
N ALA A 248 9.78 3.56 6.08
CA ALA A 248 8.76 4.30 5.35
C ALA A 248 9.41 5.40 4.52
N LEU A 249 8.99 5.53 3.28
CA LEU A 249 9.24 6.72 2.49
C LEU A 249 8.17 7.75 2.86
N ARG A 250 8.57 8.83 3.49
CA ARG A 250 7.71 9.93 3.94
C ARG A 250 7.79 11.09 2.96
N MET A 251 6.72 11.85 2.87
CA MET A 251 6.67 13.08 2.06
C MET A 251 6.41 14.28 2.97
N ARG A 252 7.22 15.33 2.82
CA ARG A 252 7.04 16.62 3.48
C ARG A 252 6.00 17.46 2.78
N GLU A 253 5.54 18.52 3.42
CA GLU A 253 4.56 19.46 2.84
C GLU A 253 5.07 20.14 1.55
N ASP A 254 6.39 20.30 1.39
CA ASP A 254 7.02 20.86 0.21
C ASP A 254 7.17 19.84 -0.95
N GLY A 255 6.70 18.59 -0.77
CA GLY A 255 6.78 17.52 -1.75
C GLY A 255 8.11 16.77 -1.76
N THR A 256 9.10 17.16 -0.97
CA THR A 256 10.34 16.40 -0.84
C THR A 256 10.11 15.12 -0.02
N THR A 257 10.88 14.08 -0.31
CA THR A 257 10.76 12.78 0.38
C THR A 257 11.98 12.50 1.24
N TYR A 258 11.77 11.69 2.28
CA TYR A 258 12.83 11.17 3.14
C TYR A 258 12.49 9.74 3.59
N THR A 259 13.50 8.97 3.97
CA THR A 259 13.30 7.61 4.47
C THR A 259 13.48 7.58 5.99
N ALA A 260 12.44 7.10 6.69
CA ALA A 260 12.53 6.74 8.10
C ALA A 260 12.72 5.23 8.23
N THR A 261 13.56 4.78 9.16
CA THR A 261 13.77 3.36 9.46
C THR A 261 13.76 3.10 10.95
N PHE A 262 13.17 1.96 11.35
CA PHE A 262 13.21 1.45 12.70
C PHE A 262 13.88 0.09 12.74
N GLU A 263 14.61 -0.16 13.83
CA GLU A 263 15.05 -1.50 14.20
C GLU A 263 14.52 -1.82 15.59
N MET A 264 13.83 -2.95 15.71
CA MET A 264 13.17 -3.35 16.93
C MET A 264 13.53 -4.78 17.30
N THR A 265 13.61 -5.01 18.60
CA THR A 265 13.85 -6.32 19.18
C THR A 265 12.59 -6.81 19.89
N LYS A 266 12.27 -8.09 19.70
CA LYS A 266 11.14 -8.72 20.36
C LYS A 266 11.43 -8.83 21.86
N VAL A 267 10.50 -8.34 22.66
CA VAL A 267 10.56 -8.46 24.12
C VAL A 267 9.91 -9.80 24.49
N GLN A 268 10.59 -10.55 25.34
CA GLN A 268 10.08 -11.84 25.85
C GLN A 268 9.02 -11.65 26.91
#